data_71ef53363f1e4b3497a0b48722382ff0
#
_entry.id   71ef53363f1e4b3497a0b48722382ff0
#
_cell.length_a   1.000
_cell.length_b   1.000
_cell.length_c   1.000
_cell.angle_alpha   90.00
_cell.angle_beta   90.00
_cell.angle_gamma   90.00
#
_symmetry.space_group_name_H-M   'P 1'
#
loop_
_entity.id
_entity.type
_entity.pdbx_description
1 polymer ?
#
loop_
_entity_poly.entity_id
_entity_poly.type
_entity_poly.pdbx_seq_one_letter_code
_entity_poly.pdbx_strand_id
1 'polypeptide(L)'
;NTNTIKASAAETGQVQNQSTFIEQLGASAMQVSASNDLYASIMVAQALVETGFGSSQLSAAPYYNLFGVKEYSGGPSVTMSTQEYLNGQWVTMNEPFAVYSSYAESFQAHASLLTSSYYAGAWKSHTNSYQDAAVYLTGRYATDPGYSSKLISLIQTYNLTRFDTPGSGTAVQAPATDVQATEQTSSSSQASGQSYTVQSGDSIWGIAEKFGISVDQLLADNGWSSDSTIMPGDTIVI
;
A
#
# COMPACT_ATOMS: atom_id res chain seq x y z
N ASN A 1 34.00 2.63 -15.76
CA ASN A 1 33.27 1.46 -15.24
C ASN A 1 32.76 1.61 -13.79
N THR A 2 32.61 2.85 -13.30
CA THR A 2 32.15 3.14 -11.92
C THR A 2 30.70 3.66 -11.84
N ASN A 3 30.02 3.87 -12.96
CA ASN A 3 28.66 4.41 -12.97
C ASN A 3 27.55 3.35 -12.84
N THR A 4 27.81 2.09 -13.18
CA THR A 4 26.79 1.03 -13.15
C THR A 4 26.48 0.55 -11.74
N ILE A 5 27.46 0.60 -10.83
CA ILE A 5 27.29 0.15 -9.44
C ILE A 5 26.51 1.16 -8.61
N LYS A 6 26.58 2.46 -8.94
CA LYS A 6 25.87 3.52 -8.21
C LYS A 6 24.37 3.56 -8.52
N ALA A 7 23.98 3.24 -9.76
CA ALA A 7 22.59 3.16 -10.14
C ALA A 7 21.87 1.99 -9.45
N SER A 8 22.49 0.80 -9.43
CA SER A 8 21.94 -0.38 -8.78
C SER A 8 21.74 -0.22 -7.26
N ALA A 9 22.65 0.46 -6.57
CA ALA A 9 22.53 0.70 -5.13
C ALA A 9 21.41 1.71 -4.79
N ALA A 10 21.17 2.69 -5.67
CA ALA A 10 20.10 3.67 -5.49
C ALA A 10 18.72 3.06 -5.72
N GLU A 11 18.56 2.21 -6.74
CA GLU A 11 17.32 1.49 -7.02
C GLU A 11 16.96 0.50 -5.92
N THR A 12 17.94 -0.28 -5.43
CA THR A 12 17.72 -1.21 -4.31
C THR A 12 17.34 -0.46 -3.03
N GLY A 13 17.93 0.71 -2.76
CA GLY A 13 17.59 1.55 -1.62
C GLY A 13 16.18 2.11 -1.69
N GLN A 14 15.68 2.48 -2.88
CA GLN A 14 14.32 2.97 -3.07
C GLN A 14 13.28 1.87 -2.89
N VAL A 15 13.52 0.67 -3.41
CA VAL A 15 12.61 -0.49 -3.25
C VAL A 15 12.50 -0.89 -1.77
N GLN A 16 13.60 -0.94 -1.05
CA GLN A 16 13.58 -1.23 0.39
C GLN A 16 12.83 -0.15 1.19
N ASN A 17 12.99 1.13 0.83
CA ASN A 17 12.28 2.22 1.47
C ASN A 17 10.76 2.15 1.23
N GLN A 18 10.32 1.80 0.02
CA GLN A 18 8.90 1.62 -0.30
C GLN A 18 8.30 0.43 0.46
N SER A 19 8.97 -0.71 0.48
CA SER A 19 8.51 -1.88 1.21
C SER A 19 8.39 -1.59 2.71
N THR A 20 9.39 -0.96 3.31
CA THR A 20 9.36 -0.56 4.72
C THR A 20 8.22 0.41 5.01
N PHE A 21 7.99 1.39 4.13
CA PHE A 21 6.89 2.34 4.26
C PHE A 21 5.53 1.64 4.22
N ILE A 22 5.32 0.73 3.28
CA ILE A 22 4.08 -0.05 3.18
C ILE A 22 3.84 -0.91 4.44
N GLU A 23 4.88 -1.55 4.98
CA GLU A 23 4.75 -2.32 6.23
C GLU A 23 4.38 -1.44 7.43
N GLN A 24 4.99 -0.27 7.55
CA GLN A 24 4.65 0.70 8.60
C GLN A 24 3.21 1.19 8.47
N LEU A 25 2.77 1.52 7.26
CA LEU A 25 1.38 1.90 7.02
C LEU A 25 0.42 0.76 7.35
N GLY A 26 0.74 -0.45 6.88
CA GLY A 26 -0.10 -1.63 7.11
C GLY A 26 -0.28 -1.96 8.58
N ALA A 27 0.82 -1.96 9.35
CA ALA A 27 0.77 -2.20 10.80
C ALA A 27 -0.10 -1.15 11.53
N SER A 28 0.00 0.12 11.13
CA SER A 28 -0.81 1.21 11.70
C SER A 28 -2.27 1.12 11.28
N ALA A 29 -2.54 0.82 10.01
CA ALA A 29 -3.89 0.72 9.48
C ALA A 29 -4.67 -0.47 10.03
N MET A 30 -4.02 -1.62 10.27
CA MET A 30 -4.66 -2.81 10.84
C MET A 30 -5.38 -2.53 12.16
N GLN A 31 -4.73 -1.83 13.08
CA GLN A 31 -5.30 -1.52 14.39
C GLN A 31 -6.53 -0.62 14.27
N VAL A 32 -6.43 0.39 13.42
CA VAL A 32 -7.50 1.37 13.23
C VAL A 32 -8.67 0.76 12.48
N SER A 33 -8.41 0.01 11.40
CA SER A 33 -9.45 -0.59 10.57
C SER A 33 -10.29 -1.61 11.32
N ALA A 34 -9.66 -2.43 12.16
CA ALA A 34 -10.34 -3.46 12.95
C ALA A 34 -11.40 -2.86 13.89
N SER A 35 -11.14 -1.68 14.44
CA SER A 35 -12.04 -0.99 15.39
C SER A 35 -13.11 -0.13 14.69
N ASN A 36 -13.04 0.06 13.38
CA ASN A 36 -13.87 1.02 12.65
C ASN A 36 -14.63 0.41 11.45
N ASP A 37 -14.71 -0.91 11.35
CA ASP A 37 -15.42 -1.60 10.25
C ASP A 37 -14.91 -1.21 8.84
N LEU A 38 -13.60 -0.97 8.72
CA LEU A 38 -12.96 -0.53 7.50
C LEU A 38 -11.95 -1.57 6.98
N TYR A 39 -11.64 -1.50 5.69
CA TYR A 39 -10.55 -2.26 5.09
C TYR A 39 -9.21 -1.55 5.31
N ALA A 40 -8.26 -2.21 5.97
CA ALA A 40 -6.89 -1.70 6.09
C ALA A 40 -6.25 -1.55 4.70
N SER A 41 -6.48 -2.51 3.81
CA SER A 41 -6.02 -2.47 2.41
C SER A 41 -6.44 -1.19 1.68
N ILE A 42 -7.70 -0.79 1.83
CA ILE A 42 -8.23 0.44 1.24
C ILE A 42 -7.51 1.66 1.83
N MET A 43 -7.40 1.74 3.16
CA MET A 43 -6.77 2.90 3.81
C MET A 43 -5.29 3.03 3.44
N VAL A 44 -4.56 1.92 3.37
CA VAL A 44 -3.16 1.91 2.93
C VAL A 44 -3.04 2.35 1.46
N ALA A 45 -3.88 1.80 0.58
CA ALA A 45 -3.87 2.20 -0.83
C ALA A 45 -4.18 3.69 -1.01
N GLN A 46 -5.14 4.23 -0.26
CA GLN A 46 -5.44 5.67 -0.24
C GLN A 46 -4.21 6.48 0.20
N ALA A 47 -3.54 6.07 1.27
CA ALA A 47 -2.34 6.75 1.76
C ALA A 47 -1.19 6.72 0.74
N LEU A 48 -1.02 5.61 0.01
CA LEU A 48 -0.01 5.51 -1.06
C LEU A 48 -0.29 6.50 -2.20
N VAL A 49 -1.55 6.63 -2.60
CA VAL A 49 -1.95 7.60 -3.64
C VAL A 49 -1.74 9.03 -3.15
N GLU A 50 -2.23 9.36 -1.96
CA GLU A 50 -2.18 10.73 -1.42
C GLU A 50 -0.76 11.22 -1.14
N THR A 51 0.14 10.33 -0.75
CA THR A 51 1.51 10.67 -0.40
C THR A 51 2.51 10.53 -1.54
N GLY A 52 2.07 10.08 -2.72
CA GLY A 52 2.98 9.72 -3.81
C GLY A 52 4.01 8.67 -3.33
N PHE A 53 3.54 7.58 -2.73
CA PHE A 53 4.38 6.52 -2.15
C PHE A 53 5.37 7.03 -1.08
N GLY A 54 4.92 7.95 -0.22
CA GLY A 54 5.71 8.49 0.88
C GLY A 54 6.72 9.57 0.46
N SER A 55 6.65 10.06 -0.78
CA SER A 55 7.52 11.15 -1.24
C SER A 55 7.13 12.52 -0.70
N SER A 56 5.91 12.65 -0.19
CA SER A 56 5.40 13.88 0.42
C SER A 56 6.12 14.19 1.73
N GLN A 57 6.68 15.40 1.87
CA GLN A 57 7.28 15.86 3.11
C GLN A 57 6.29 15.85 4.28
N LEU A 58 5.03 16.15 4.02
CA LEU A 58 3.97 16.19 5.01
C LEU A 58 3.66 14.81 5.60
N SER A 59 3.85 13.75 4.82
CA SER A 59 3.63 12.37 5.26
C SER A 59 4.76 11.79 6.11
N ALA A 60 5.92 12.42 6.11
CA ALA A 60 7.08 11.97 6.88
C ALA A 60 7.08 12.52 8.30
N ALA A 61 7.94 11.92 9.17
CA ALA A 61 8.23 12.50 10.47
C ALA A 61 8.77 13.94 10.31
N PRO A 62 8.41 14.87 11.16
CA PRO A 62 7.62 14.75 12.38
C PRO A 62 6.11 14.98 12.18
N TYR A 63 5.62 15.07 10.95
CA TYR A 63 4.27 15.52 10.66
C TYR A 63 3.24 14.38 10.54
N TYR A 64 3.62 13.24 9.98
CA TYR A 64 2.81 12.03 9.81
C TYR A 64 1.42 12.25 9.20
N ASN A 65 1.22 13.30 8.43
CA ASN A 65 -0.07 13.61 7.79
C ASN A 65 -0.15 12.91 6.43
N LEU A 66 -0.83 11.78 6.40
CA LEU A 66 -0.91 10.90 5.21
C LEU A 66 -1.94 11.37 4.18
N PHE A 67 -2.91 12.19 4.57
CA PHE A 67 -4.09 12.49 3.75
C PHE A 67 -4.25 13.98 3.45
N GLY A 68 -3.21 14.78 3.69
CA GLY A 68 -3.24 16.20 3.41
C GLY A 68 -4.30 16.97 4.22
N VAL A 69 -4.58 16.53 5.43
CA VAL A 69 -5.60 17.13 6.30
C VAL A 69 -5.17 18.53 6.72
N LYS A 70 -6.00 19.51 6.42
CA LYS A 70 -5.79 20.90 6.85
C LYS A 70 -6.28 21.11 8.28
N GLU A 71 -5.66 22.05 9.02
CA GLU A 71 -5.97 22.33 10.41
C GLU A 71 -6.29 23.81 10.61
N TYR A 72 -7.57 24.10 10.82
CA TYR A 72 -8.04 25.47 11.01
C TYR A 72 -8.63 25.73 12.42
N SER A 73 -8.66 24.69 13.27
CA SER A 73 -9.30 24.77 14.60
C SER A 73 -8.32 25.14 15.72
N GLY A 74 -7.02 25.32 15.40
CA GLY A 74 -5.99 25.70 16.36
C GLY A 74 -5.27 24.52 16.99
N GLY A 75 -5.42 23.31 16.42
CA GLY A 75 -4.64 22.13 16.80
C GLY A 75 -3.19 22.19 16.32
N PRO A 76 -2.40 21.14 16.62
CA PRO A 76 -1.04 21.02 16.12
C PRO A 76 -1.01 21.09 14.60
N SER A 77 -0.23 22.04 14.06
CA SER A 77 -0.18 22.28 12.62
C SER A 77 1.19 22.73 12.15
N VAL A 78 1.41 22.53 10.84
CA VAL A 78 2.55 23.06 10.11
C VAL A 78 2.04 23.82 8.90
N THR A 79 2.59 25.00 8.64
CA THR A 79 2.26 25.77 7.44
C THR A 79 3.13 25.33 6.29
N MET A 80 2.53 24.90 5.20
CA MET A 80 3.22 24.51 3.97
C MET A 80 2.62 25.21 2.76
N SER A 81 3.48 25.42 1.74
CA SER A 81 3.05 25.92 0.44
C SER A 81 2.36 24.81 -0.34
N THR A 82 1.21 25.11 -0.89
CA THR A 82 0.43 24.19 -1.75
C THR A 82 0.00 24.90 -3.03
N GLN A 83 -0.22 24.14 -4.08
CA GLN A 83 -0.77 24.61 -5.35
C GLN A 83 -2.27 24.33 -5.38
N GLU A 84 -3.07 25.38 -5.47
CA GLU A 84 -4.52 25.28 -5.57
C GLU A 84 -5.00 25.80 -6.93
N TYR A 85 -5.96 25.13 -7.52
CA TYR A 85 -6.57 25.56 -8.78
C TYR A 85 -7.82 26.38 -8.50
N LEU A 86 -7.70 27.72 -8.55
CA LEU A 86 -8.75 28.66 -8.23
C LEU A 86 -9.08 29.52 -9.46
N ASN A 87 -10.34 29.62 -9.77
CA ASN A 87 -10.85 30.47 -10.86
C ASN A 87 -10.12 30.27 -12.19
N GLY A 88 -9.78 29.02 -12.54
CA GLY A 88 -9.11 28.71 -13.78
C GLY A 88 -7.59 28.91 -13.78
N GLN A 89 -6.97 29.18 -12.63
CA GLN A 89 -5.53 29.39 -12.51
C GLN A 89 -4.94 28.61 -11.32
N TRP A 90 -3.68 28.20 -11.48
CA TRP A 90 -2.90 27.64 -10.39
C TRP A 90 -2.36 28.77 -9.51
N VAL A 91 -2.66 28.73 -8.22
CA VAL A 91 -2.24 29.71 -7.22
C VAL A 91 -1.44 29.00 -6.14
N THR A 92 -0.32 29.56 -5.76
CA THR A 92 0.45 29.09 -4.60
C THR A 92 -0.13 29.72 -3.33
N MET A 93 -0.54 28.87 -2.38
CA MET A 93 -1.08 29.30 -1.09
C MET A 93 -0.28 28.66 0.04
N ASN A 94 -0.22 29.37 1.17
CA ASN A 94 0.30 28.81 2.41
C ASN A 94 -0.87 28.36 3.26
N GLU A 95 -0.92 27.06 3.54
CA GLU A 95 -2.03 26.43 4.26
C GLU A 95 -1.53 25.71 5.51
N PRO A 96 -2.30 25.77 6.61
CA PRO A 96 -2.01 24.99 7.81
C PRO A 96 -2.44 23.54 7.62
N PHE A 97 -1.51 22.61 7.78
CA PHE A 97 -1.78 21.17 7.76
C PHE A 97 -1.66 20.59 9.15
N ALA A 98 -2.55 19.67 9.49
CA ALA A 98 -2.52 18.94 10.75
C ALA A 98 -1.21 18.18 10.93
N VAL A 99 -0.70 18.16 12.15
CA VAL A 99 0.45 17.35 12.57
C VAL A 99 -0.03 16.26 13.49
N TYR A 100 0.32 15.03 13.16
CA TYR A 100 0.02 13.85 13.96
C TYR A 100 1.28 13.32 14.63
N SER A 101 1.12 12.56 15.71
CA SER A 101 2.23 11.96 16.45
C SER A 101 2.70 10.64 15.85
N SER A 102 1.88 10.04 14.98
CA SER A 102 2.15 8.73 14.35
C SER A 102 1.28 8.53 13.11
N TYR A 103 1.63 7.52 12.31
CA TYR A 103 0.76 7.07 11.23
C TYR A 103 -0.59 6.54 11.73
N ALA A 104 -0.62 5.88 12.88
CA ALA A 104 -1.86 5.38 13.48
C ALA A 104 -2.82 6.53 13.81
N GLU A 105 -2.33 7.65 14.32
CA GLU A 105 -3.17 8.83 14.57
C GLU A 105 -3.71 9.44 13.28
N SER A 106 -2.90 9.51 12.23
CA SER A 106 -3.36 9.94 10.91
C SER A 106 -4.45 9.03 10.34
N PHE A 107 -4.27 7.70 10.45
CA PHE A 107 -5.30 6.74 10.06
C PHE A 107 -6.56 6.84 10.92
N GLN A 108 -6.44 7.11 12.21
CA GLN A 108 -7.61 7.32 13.08
C GLN A 108 -8.41 8.55 12.66
N ALA A 109 -7.76 9.64 12.31
CA ALA A 109 -8.42 10.83 11.76
C ALA A 109 -9.13 10.51 10.43
N HIS A 110 -8.48 9.74 9.56
CA HIS A 110 -9.06 9.28 8.30
C HIS A 110 -10.24 8.33 8.51
N ALA A 111 -10.14 7.41 9.45
CA ALA A 111 -11.24 6.52 9.83
C ALA A 111 -12.45 7.30 10.36
N SER A 112 -12.22 8.36 11.12
CA SER A 112 -13.30 9.24 11.59
C SER A 112 -14.08 9.88 10.44
N LEU A 113 -13.40 10.22 9.34
CA LEU A 113 -14.07 10.66 8.11
C LEU A 113 -14.86 9.53 7.46
N LEU A 114 -14.24 8.35 7.25
CA LEU A 114 -14.86 7.24 6.52
C LEU A 114 -16.00 6.55 7.29
N THR A 115 -16.09 6.72 8.60
CA THR A 115 -17.18 6.21 9.44
C THR A 115 -18.40 7.11 9.46
N SER A 116 -18.40 8.24 8.78
CA SER A 116 -19.61 9.01 8.53
C SER A 116 -20.57 8.22 7.62
N SER A 117 -21.87 8.42 7.81
CA SER A 117 -22.93 7.71 7.05
C SER A 117 -22.82 7.90 5.54
N TYR A 118 -22.22 9.00 5.10
CA TYR A 118 -21.96 9.28 3.68
C TYR A 118 -21.06 8.21 3.02
N TYR A 119 -20.17 7.59 3.80
CA TYR A 119 -19.26 6.54 3.33
C TYR A 119 -19.69 5.13 3.73
N ALA A 120 -20.91 4.94 4.23
CA ALA A 120 -21.39 3.66 4.76
C ALA A 120 -21.27 2.48 3.75
N GLY A 121 -21.44 2.74 2.47
CA GLY A 121 -21.30 1.71 1.44
C GLY A 121 -19.85 1.23 1.20
N ALA A 122 -18.86 1.81 1.87
CA ALA A 122 -17.48 1.35 1.86
C ALA A 122 -17.09 0.54 3.11
N TRP A 123 -18.00 0.40 4.09
CA TRP A 123 -17.71 -0.35 5.32
C TRP A 123 -17.65 -1.85 5.05
N LYS A 124 -16.82 -2.57 5.80
CA LYS A 124 -16.69 -4.03 5.63
C LYS A 124 -18.02 -4.76 5.77
N SER A 125 -18.83 -4.38 6.74
CA SER A 125 -20.17 -4.97 6.97
C SER A 125 -21.19 -4.66 5.88
N HIS A 126 -20.92 -3.68 5.00
CA HIS A 126 -21.82 -3.27 3.92
C HIS A 126 -21.31 -3.68 2.53
N THR A 127 -20.21 -4.42 2.46
CA THR A 127 -19.57 -4.83 1.21
C THR A 127 -19.27 -6.32 1.23
N ASN A 128 -19.12 -6.93 0.05
CA ASN A 128 -18.67 -8.32 -0.08
C ASN A 128 -17.14 -8.41 -0.18
N SER A 129 -16.48 -7.32 -0.56
CA SER A 129 -15.04 -7.28 -0.76
C SER A 129 -14.52 -5.83 -0.76
N TYR A 130 -13.19 -5.68 -0.67
CA TYR A 130 -12.55 -4.36 -0.78
C TYR A 130 -12.80 -3.69 -2.15
N GLN A 131 -13.04 -4.49 -3.21
CA GLN A 131 -13.38 -3.96 -4.54
C GLN A 131 -14.69 -3.16 -4.50
N ASP A 132 -15.70 -3.67 -3.80
CA ASP A 132 -16.97 -2.96 -3.60
C ASP A 132 -16.74 -1.63 -2.87
N ALA A 133 -15.89 -1.62 -1.85
CA ALA A 133 -15.53 -0.40 -1.14
C ALA A 133 -14.82 0.60 -2.05
N ALA A 134 -13.86 0.16 -2.86
CA ALA A 134 -13.15 1.01 -3.82
C ALA A 134 -14.09 1.64 -4.83
N VAL A 135 -15.02 0.87 -5.38
CA VAL A 135 -16.04 1.38 -6.32
C VAL A 135 -16.94 2.41 -5.64
N TYR A 136 -17.39 2.14 -4.40
CA TYR A 136 -18.24 3.09 -3.68
C TYR A 136 -17.56 4.42 -3.37
N LEU A 137 -16.27 4.40 -3.08
CA LEU A 137 -15.46 5.60 -2.82
C LEU A 137 -15.23 6.45 -4.08
N THR A 138 -15.31 5.86 -5.26
CA THR A 138 -15.20 6.57 -6.54
C THR A 138 -16.40 7.49 -6.73
N GLY A 139 -16.15 8.77 -6.95
CA GLY A 139 -17.16 9.81 -7.04
C GLY A 139 -17.65 10.36 -5.69
N ARG A 140 -17.25 9.72 -4.57
CA ARG A 140 -17.57 10.20 -3.21
C ARG A 140 -16.36 10.72 -2.46
N TYR A 141 -15.31 9.92 -2.40
CA TYR A 141 -14.05 10.34 -1.78
C TYR A 141 -13.15 11.07 -2.79
N ALA A 142 -13.06 10.57 -4.00
CA ALA A 142 -12.31 11.19 -5.09
C ALA A 142 -13.17 11.25 -6.35
N THR A 143 -13.03 12.34 -7.11
CA THR A 143 -13.78 12.58 -8.35
C THR A 143 -13.20 11.88 -9.57
N ASP A 144 -11.98 11.36 -9.48
CA ASP A 144 -11.32 10.62 -10.55
C ASP A 144 -12.11 9.35 -10.90
N PRO A 145 -12.61 9.19 -12.14
CA PRO A 145 -13.34 7.98 -12.55
C PRO A 145 -12.52 6.71 -12.45
N GLY A 146 -11.19 6.82 -12.52
CA GLY A 146 -10.23 5.72 -12.39
C GLY A 146 -9.84 5.39 -10.94
N TYR A 147 -10.42 6.05 -9.94
CA TYR A 147 -10.01 5.92 -8.56
C TYR A 147 -10.07 4.49 -8.03
N SER A 148 -11.18 3.79 -8.27
CA SER A 148 -11.31 2.38 -7.87
C SER A 148 -10.26 1.49 -8.51
N SER A 149 -9.99 1.67 -9.79
CA SER A 149 -8.97 0.91 -10.52
C SER A 149 -7.57 1.14 -9.94
N LYS A 150 -7.25 2.38 -9.56
CA LYS A 150 -5.98 2.70 -8.90
C LYS A 150 -5.84 2.00 -7.55
N LEU A 151 -6.87 2.08 -6.69
CA LEU A 151 -6.84 1.43 -5.39
C LEU A 151 -6.72 -0.09 -5.52
N ILE A 152 -7.54 -0.71 -6.38
CA ILE A 152 -7.53 -2.16 -6.60
C ILE A 152 -6.17 -2.62 -7.12
N SER A 153 -5.59 -1.90 -8.10
CA SER A 153 -4.26 -2.21 -8.64
C SER A 153 -3.18 -2.17 -7.55
N LEU A 154 -3.19 -1.15 -6.69
CA LEU A 154 -2.24 -1.04 -5.58
C LEU A 154 -2.42 -2.16 -4.56
N ILE A 155 -3.67 -2.49 -4.20
CA ILE A 155 -3.98 -3.55 -3.25
C ILE A 155 -3.48 -4.90 -3.78
N GLN A 156 -3.67 -5.17 -5.05
CA GLN A 156 -3.21 -6.40 -5.70
C GLN A 156 -1.67 -6.43 -5.82
N THR A 157 -1.06 -5.37 -6.34
CA THR A 157 0.38 -5.29 -6.58
C THR A 157 1.19 -5.47 -5.29
N TYR A 158 0.73 -4.86 -4.20
CA TYR A 158 1.45 -4.88 -2.91
C TYR A 158 0.85 -5.85 -1.89
N ASN A 159 -0.10 -6.71 -2.31
CA ASN A 159 -0.79 -7.67 -1.42
C ASN A 159 -1.28 -7.03 -0.13
N LEU A 160 -1.98 -5.91 -0.24
CA LEU A 160 -2.41 -5.15 0.92
C LEU A 160 -3.54 -5.82 1.71
N THR A 161 -4.25 -6.80 1.12
CA THR A 161 -5.31 -7.55 1.82
C THR A 161 -4.80 -8.34 3.03
N ARG A 162 -3.49 -8.62 3.10
CA ARG A 162 -2.88 -9.24 4.28
C ARG A 162 -3.10 -8.41 5.55
N PHE A 163 -3.31 -7.12 5.41
CA PHE A 163 -3.61 -6.21 6.52
C PHE A 163 -5.09 -6.19 6.94
N ASP A 164 -5.98 -6.80 6.16
CA ASP A 164 -7.42 -6.83 6.47
C ASP A 164 -7.80 -7.89 7.50
N THR A 165 -6.90 -8.85 7.78
CA THR A 165 -7.12 -9.93 8.74
C THR A 165 -6.33 -9.68 10.01
N PRO A 166 -6.97 -9.46 11.17
CA PRO A 166 -6.27 -9.38 12.44
C PRO A 166 -5.52 -10.68 12.72
N GLY A 167 -4.21 -10.62 12.88
CA GLY A 167 -3.35 -11.76 13.18
C GLY A 167 -2.42 -12.25 12.07
N SER A 168 -2.50 -11.70 10.85
CA SER A 168 -1.54 -11.99 9.77
C SER A 168 -0.29 -11.08 9.79
N GLY A 169 -0.17 -10.19 10.75
CA GLY A 169 1.01 -9.35 10.89
C GLY A 169 2.11 -10.11 11.62
N THR A 170 3.18 -10.46 10.92
CA THR A 170 4.44 -10.82 11.56
C THR A 170 4.88 -9.61 12.39
N ALA A 171 4.79 -9.74 13.70
CA ALA A 171 5.38 -8.79 14.62
C ALA A 171 6.87 -8.71 14.29
N VAL A 172 7.33 -7.54 13.83
CA VAL A 172 8.75 -7.26 13.78
C VAL A 172 9.21 -7.12 15.22
N GLN A 173 9.63 -8.22 15.79
CA GLN A 173 10.25 -8.28 17.09
C GLN A 173 11.66 -7.71 16.93
N ALA A 174 11.98 -6.71 17.73
CA ALA A 174 13.34 -6.22 17.90
C ALA A 174 14.27 -7.38 18.31
N PRO A 175 15.57 -7.35 17.94
CA PRO A 175 16.46 -8.47 18.14
C PRO A 175 16.78 -8.65 19.64
N ALA A 176 16.34 -9.76 20.19
CA ALA A 176 16.93 -10.31 21.41
C ALA A 176 17.79 -11.50 21.02
N THR A 177 19.06 -11.39 21.28
CA THR A 177 20.07 -12.44 21.22
C THR A 177 19.69 -13.64 22.08
N ASP A 178 19.73 -14.84 21.59
CA ASP A 178 20.65 -15.94 21.87
C ASP A 178 20.08 -17.34 21.52
N VAL A 179 20.85 -18.04 20.72
CA VAL A 179 21.21 -19.47 20.64
C VAL A 179 20.14 -20.55 20.91
N GLN A 180 19.73 -21.32 19.92
CA GLN A 180 20.16 -22.71 19.76
C GLN A 180 19.54 -23.40 18.54
N ALA A 181 20.41 -24.02 17.77
CA ALA A 181 20.10 -24.79 16.59
C ALA A 181 19.33 -26.08 16.93
N THR A 182 18.36 -26.40 16.11
CA THR A 182 18.09 -27.80 15.75
C THR A 182 17.67 -27.83 14.27
N GLU A 183 18.44 -28.58 13.52
CA GLU A 183 18.23 -28.94 12.13
C GLU A 183 16.90 -29.70 11.99
N GLN A 184 16.11 -29.33 10.98
CA GLN A 184 15.32 -30.34 10.28
C GLN A 184 15.10 -29.94 8.82
N THR A 185 15.89 -30.59 8.01
CA THR A 185 15.70 -31.05 6.63
C THR A 185 14.77 -30.26 5.72
N SER A 186 15.46 -29.59 4.82
CA SER A 186 15.10 -29.19 3.47
C SER A 186 14.35 -30.28 2.71
N SER A 187 13.23 -29.92 2.14
CA SER A 187 12.77 -30.52 0.89
C SER A 187 12.85 -29.46 -0.19
N SER A 188 13.94 -29.50 -0.90
CA SER A 188 14.10 -28.85 -2.19
C SER A 188 13.15 -29.51 -3.18
N SER A 189 12.03 -28.89 -3.49
CA SER A 189 11.27 -29.22 -4.68
C SER A 189 11.86 -28.46 -5.84
N GLN A 190 12.63 -29.14 -6.64
CA GLN A 190 13.05 -28.71 -7.96
C GLN A 190 11.81 -28.31 -8.77
N ALA A 191 11.81 -27.07 -9.21
CA ALA A 191 10.85 -26.57 -10.19
C ALA A 191 11.11 -27.29 -11.52
N SER A 192 10.24 -28.21 -11.86
CA SER A 192 10.06 -28.65 -13.23
C SER A 192 9.25 -27.56 -13.93
N GLY A 193 9.81 -26.96 -14.99
CA GLY A 193 9.22 -25.87 -15.74
C GLY A 193 7.82 -26.18 -16.25
N GLN A 194 6.83 -25.95 -15.41
CA GLN A 194 5.44 -25.93 -15.80
C GLN A 194 5.12 -24.56 -16.37
N SER A 195 4.41 -24.53 -17.48
CA SER A 195 3.90 -23.28 -18.03
C SER A 195 2.45 -23.08 -17.62
N TYR A 196 2.12 -21.85 -17.29
CA TYR A 196 0.76 -21.43 -16.95
C TYR A 196 0.30 -20.33 -17.90
N THR A 197 -0.91 -20.44 -18.41
CA THR A 197 -1.52 -19.38 -19.23
C THR A 197 -2.31 -18.44 -18.34
N VAL A 198 -1.95 -17.18 -18.33
CA VAL A 198 -2.59 -16.11 -17.55
C VAL A 198 -4.06 -15.99 -17.94
N GLN A 199 -4.92 -15.99 -16.95
CA GLN A 199 -6.38 -15.84 -17.13
C GLN A 199 -6.82 -14.41 -16.76
N SER A 200 -8.01 -14.05 -17.18
CA SER A 200 -8.60 -12.77 -16.82
C SER A 200 -8.79 -12.68 -15.30
N GLY A 201 -8.19 -11.67 -14.68
CA GLY A 201 -8.18 -11.48 -13.23
C GLY A 201 -6.95 -12.02 -12.50
N ASP A 202 -6.04 -12.71 -13.21
CA ASP A 202 -4.78 -13.15 -12.63
C ASP A 202 -3.83 -11.95 -12.41
N SER A 203 -3.06 -12.06 -11.35
CA SER A 203 -1.93 -11.18 -11.06
C SER A 203 -0.66 -12.00 -10.85
N ILE A 204 0.51 -11.41 -11.08
CA ILE A 204 1.81 -12.05 -10.84
C ILE A 204 1.84 -12.66 -9.43
N TRP A 205 1.31 -11.93 -8.47
CA TRP A 205 1.28 -12.36 -7.08
C TRP A 205 0.29 -13.52 -6.84
N GLY A 206 -0.94 -13.43 -7.38
CA GLY A 206 -1.93 -14.49 -7.28
C GLY A 206 -1.47 -15.81 -7.93
N ILE A 207 -0.69 -15.71 -9.00
CA ILE A 207 -0.10 -16.87 -9.66
C ILE A 207 1.02 -17.46 -8.79
N ALA A 208 1.91 -16.62 -8.24
CA ALA A 208 2.96 -17.07 -7.32
C ALA A 208 2.38 -17.81 -6.11
N GLU A 209 1.32 -17.26 -5.50
CA GLU A 209 0.61 -17.89 -4.39
C GLU A 209 -0.05 -19.22 -4.80
N LYS A 210 -0.71 -19.25 -5.95
CA LYS A 210 -1.39 -20.45 -6.48
C LYS A 210 -0.43 -21.62 -6.67
N PHE A 211 0.82 -21.33 -7.04
CA PHE A 211 1.84 -22.35 -7.29
C PHE A 211 2.84 -22.51 -6.13
N GLY A 212 2.68 -21.73 -5.05
CA GLY A 212 3.51 -21.83 -3.84
C GLY A 212 4.95 -21.38 -4.04
N ILE A 213 5.22 -20.49 -4.99
CA ILE A 213 6.53 -19.89 -5.25
C ILE A 213 6.53 -18.42 -4.84
N SER A 214 7.73 -17.85 -4.59
CA SER A 214 7.82 -16.42 -4.31
C SER A 214 7.62 -15.60 -5.59
N VAL A 215 7.14 -14.37 -5.44
CA VAL A 215 7.02 -13.42 -6.56
C VAL A 215 8.38 -13.20 -7.22
N ASP A 216 9.44 -13.05 -6.41
CA ASP A 216 10.80 -12.86 -6.90
C ASP A 216 11.28 -14.03 -7.75
N GLN A 217 10.93 -15.26 -7.35
CA GLN A 217 11.24 -16.46 -8.12
C GLN A 217 10.50 -16.46 -9.45
N LEU A 218 9.18 -16.17 -9.42
CA LEU A 218 8.36 -16.09 -10.62
C LEU A 218 8.88 -15.04 -11.61
N LEU A 219 9.26 -13.86 -11.11
CA LEU A 219 9.84 -12.80 -11.92
C LEU A 219 11.18 -13.24 -12.54
N ALA A 220 12.05 -13.84 -11.74
CA ALA A 220 13.36 -14.31 -12.18
C ALA A 220 13.25 -15.40 -13.25
N ASP A 221 12.37 -16.38 -13.06
CA ASP A 221 12.17 -17.51 -13.98
C ASP A 221 11.63 -17.05 -15.35
N ASN A 222 10.91 -15.92 -15.36
CA ASN A 222 10.36 -15.32 -16.58
C ASN A 222 11.19 -14.16 -17.16
N GLY A 223 12.30 -13.79 -16.51
CA GLY A 223 13.13 -12.65 -16.92
C GLY A 223 12.40 -11.29 -16.80
N TRP A 224 11.49 -11.20 -15.84
CA TRP A 224 10.68 -10.00 -15.60
C TRP A 224 11.23 -9.15 -14.45
N SER A 225 10.83 -7.88 -14.45
CA SER A 225 11.04 -6.94 -13.35
C SER A 225 9.75 -6.72 -12.56
N SER A 226 9.86 -6.05 -11.42
CA SER A 226 8.70 -5.66 -10.58
C SER A 226 7.65 -4.81 -11.32
N ASP A 227 8.04 -4.18 -12.43
CA ASP A 227 7.18 -3.32 -13.26
C ASP A 227 6.54 -4.08 -14.42
N SER A 228 6.81 -5.38 -14.54
CA SER A 228 6.26 -6.21 -15.61
C SER A 228 4.74 -6.37 -15.43
N THR A 229 4.02 -6.21 -16.53
CA THR A 229 2.55 -6.39 -16.58
C THR A 229 2.25 -7.68 -17.31
N ILE A 230 1.38 -8.50 -16.75
CA ILE A 230 0.85 -9.70 -17.41
C ILE A 230 -0.52 -9.43 -18.01
N MET A 231 -0.80 -10.06 -19.14
CA MET A 231 -2.11 -9.95 -19.81
C MET A 231 -2.75 -11.36 -19.92
N PRO A 232 -4.08 -11.42 -19.92
CA PRO A 232 -4.77 -12.68 -20.20
C PRO A 232 -4.31 -13.26 -21.53
N GLY A 233 -3.86 -14.52 -21.52
CA GLY A 233 -3.28 -15.21 -22.68
C GLY A 233 -1.75 -15.30 -22.67
N ASP A 234 -1.06 -14.57 -21.81
CA ASP A 234 0.39 -14.71 -21.65
C ASP A 234 0.73 -16.09 -21.07
N THR A 235 1.82 -16.65 -21.57
CA THR A 235 2.34 -17.91 -21.04
C THR A 235 3.54 -17.64 -20.14
N ILE A 236 3.48 -18.11 -18.92
CA ILE A 236 4.50 -17.90 -17.91
C ILE A 236 5.11 -19.21 -17.45
N VAL A 237 6.35 -19.18 -17.05
CA VAL A 237 7.06 -20.33 -16.47
C VAL A 237 6.88 -20.32 -14.96
N ILE A 238 6.52 -21.49 -14.41
CA ILE A 238 6.29 -21.71 -12.97
C ILE A 238 7.39 -22.61 -12.41
#